data_5b9f20e80e40791f8d4dbbe2d88400f8
#
_entry.id   5b9f20e80e40791f8d4dbbe2d88400f8
#
_cell.length_a   1.000
_cell.length_b   1.000
_cell.length_c   1.000
_cell.angle_alpha   90.00
_cell.angle_beta   90.00
_cell.angle_gamma   90.00
#
_symmetry.space_group_name_H-M   'P 1'
#
loop_
_entity.id
_entity.type
_entity.pdbx_description
1 polymer ?
#
loop_
_entity_poly.entity_id
_entity_poly.type
_entity_poly.pdbx_seq_one_letter_code
_entity_poly.pdbx_strand_id
1 'polypeptide(L)'
;MPKITIDNKEYEFENGMTVMQACEQAGTEIPRFCYHEKLSIAGNCRMCLVEMEKAPKPIASCAMPAADGMVIKTNTETVKKARKGVMEFLLINHPLDCPICDQGGECDLQDQAMYYGFDKTRYEENKRAVQNKNMGPLVKTIMTRCIHCTRCVRFSTEVAGVDDIGLLGRGENAEITTCLLYTSDAADESVG
;
A
#
# COMPACT_ATOMS: atom_id res chain seq x y z
N MET A 1 17.24 19.88 17.78
CA MET A 1 16.40 18.91 17.03
C MET A 1 17.31 17.87 16.42
N PRO A 2 16.92 16.61 16.32
CA PRO A 2 17.71 15.60 15.62
C PRO A 2 17.79 15.93 14.12
N LYS A 3 18.86 15.48 13.48
CA LYS A 3 19.16 15.79 12.09
C LYS A 3 19.21 14.52 11.24
N ILE A 4 18.71 14.63 10.03
CA ILE A 4 18.71 13.57 9.02
C ILE A 4 19.24 14.13 7.70
N THR A 5 20.05 13.35 7.00
CA THR A 5 20.53 13.70 5.66
C THR A 5 19.66 13.00 4.63
N ILE A 6 19.01 13.76 3.76
CA ILE A 6 18.17 13.26 2.67
C ILE A 6 18.74 13.76 1.35
N ASP A 7 19.13 12.85 0.47
CA ASP A 7 19.71 13.13 -0.84
C ASP A 7 20.84 14.19 -0.77
N ASN A 8 21.77 14.00 0.18
CA ASN A 8 22.94 14.86 0.46
C ASN A 8 22.63 16.24 1.06
N LYS A 9 21.42 16.51 1.54
CA LYS A 9 21.07 17.72 2.26
C LYS A 9 20.65 17.37 3.68
N GLU A 10 21.12 18.19 4.65
CA GLU A 10 20.78 18.01 6.05
C GLU A 10 19.49 18.75 6.40
N TYR A 11 18.60 18.07 7.13
CA TYR A 11 17.32 18.61 7.60
C TYR A 11 17.15 18.30 9.08
N GLU A 12 16.50 19.20 9.80
CA GLU A 12 16.03 18.95 11.15
C GLU A 12 14.62 18.35 11.11
N PHE A 13 14.33 17.43 12.02
CA PHE A 13 13.03 16.78 12.09
C PHE A 13 12.54 16.66 13.55
N GLU A 14 11.26 16.40 13.73
CA GLU A 14 10.66 16.22 15.07
C GLU A 14 10.80 14.75 15.53
N ASN A 15 11.02 14.60 16.85
CA ASN A 15 11.08 13.27 17.45
C ASN A 15 9.76 12.51 17.25
N GLY A 16 9.86 11.23 16.94
CA GLY A 16 8.69 10.34 16.73
C GLY A 16 8.22 10.26 15.28
N MET A 17 8.80 11.04 14.36
CA MET A 17 8.54 10.91 12.93
C MET A 17 9.11 9.62 12.35
N THR A 18 8.47 9.13 11.31
CA THR A 18 9.05 8.12 10.42
C THR A 18 9.97 8.77 9.39
N VAL A 19 10.84 7.98 8.78
CA VAL A 19 11.71 8.43 7.68
C VAL A 19 10.87 9.03 6.54
N MET A 20 9.69 8.47 6.24
CA MET A 20 8.78 9.02 5.23
C MET A 20 8.31 10.43 5.60
N GLN A 21 7.85 10.64 6.83
CA GLN A 21 7.39 11.95 7.31
C GLN A 21 8.52 12.98 7.31
N ALA A 22 9.73 12.59 7.71
CA ALA A 22 10.89 13.46 7.63
C ALA A 22 11.26 13.84 6.19
N CYS A 23 11.13 12.89 5.24
CA CYS A 23 11.31 13.19 3.81
C CYS A 23 10.27 14.18 3.29
N GLU A 24 9.00 14.00 3.65
CA GLU A 24 7.92 14.93 3.26
C GLU A 24 8.12 16.32 3.84
N GLN A 25 8.51 16.44 5.10
CA GLN A 25 8.85 17.71 5.73
C GLN A 25 10.01 18.40 4.98
N ALA A 26 10.96 17.63 4.47
CA ALA A 26 12.06 18.12 3.65
C ALA A 26 11.67 18.45 2.20
N GLY A 27 10.40 18.28 1.82
CA GLY A 27 9.90 18.52 0.46
C GLY A 27 10.23 17.38 -0.53
N THR A 28 10.63 16.20 -0.02
CA THR A 28 10.91 15.02 -0.84
C THR A 28 9.73 14.06 -0.77
N GLU A 29 8.99 13.96 -1.85
CA GLU A 29 7.84 13.04 -1.95
C GLU A 29 8.30 11.58 -2.06
N ILE A 30 7.69 10.71 -1.24
CA ILE A 30 7.92 9.27 -1.27
C ILE A 30 6.64 8.57 -1.73
N PRO A 31 6.69 7.76 -2.83
CA PRO A 31 5.53 7.05 -3.32
C PRO A 31 5.04 6.00 -2.33
N ARG A 32 3.71 5.81 -2.26
CA ARG A 32 3.07 4.91 -1.30
C ARG A 32 1.69 4.45 -1.77
N PHE A 33 1.23 3.31 -1.26
CA PHE A 33 -0.16 2.84 -1.41
C PHE A 33 -0.80 2.52 -0.07
N CYS A 34 -0.15 1.72 0.78
CA CYS A 34 -0.75 1.29 2.04
C CYS A 34 -0.70 2.34 3.15
N TYR A 35 0.30 3.20 3.17
CA TYR A 35 0.44 4.23 4.20
C TYR A 35 -0.64 5.32 4.06
N HIS A 36 -1.18 5.74 5.19
CA HIS A 36 -2.03 6.91 5.33
C HIS A 36 -1.74 7.56 6.69
N GLU A 37 -1.65 8.89 6.75
CA GLU A 37 -1.26 9.63 7.96
C GLU A 37 -2.18 9.42 9.17
N LYS A 38 -3.47 9.12 8.91
CA LYS A 38 -4.52 8.93 9.93
C LYS A 38 -4.80 7.46 10.26
N LEU A 39 -4.01 6.55 9.76
CA LEU A 39 -4.17 5.12 9.99
C LEU A 39 -2.86 4.50 10.48
N SER A 40 -2.94 3.41 11.22
CA SER A 40 -1.77 2.64 11.62
C SER A 40 -0.90 2.23 10.42
N ILE A 41 0.37 1.97 10.68
CA ILE A 41 1.34 1.64 9.63
C ILE A 41 1.20 0.16 9.25
N ALA A 42 0.77 -0.13 8.02
CA ALA A 42 0.69 -1.49 7.52
C ALA A 42 2.04 -2.03 6.99
N GLY A 43 2.84 -1.18 6.34
CA GLY A 43 4.15 -1.54 5.80
C GLY A 43 4.15 -2.66 4.75
N ASN A 44 3.02 -2.95 4.10
CA ASN A 44 2.82 -4.12 3.24
C ASN A 44 3.07 -3.87 1.74
N CYS A 45 2.79 -2.68 1.21
CA CYS A 45 2.92 -2.43 -0.24
C CYS A 45 4.37 -2.30 -0.72
N ARG A 46 5.30 -1.90 0.14
CA ARG A 46 6.73 -1.71 -0.15
C ARG A 46 7.05 -0.64 -1.23
N MET A 47 6.09 0.17 -1.64
CA MET A 47 6.36 1.23 -2.62
C MET A 47 7.26 2.34 -2.05
N CYS A 48 7.24 2.53 -0.74
CA CYS A 48 8.00 3.56 -0.02
C CYS A 48 9.47 3.19 0.28
N LEU A 49 10.04 2.20 -0.40
CA LEU A 49 11.43 1.80 -0.19
C LEU A 49 12.40 2.94 -0.52
N VAL A 50 13.37 3.14 0.39
CA VAL A 50 14.49 4.07 0.25
C VAL A 50 15.78 3.36 0.70
N GLU A 51 16.93 3.83 0.24
CA GLU A 51 18.21 3.38 0.78
C GLU A 51 18.58 4.18 2.02
N MET A 52 19.03 3.47 3.04
CA MET A 52 19.66 4.05 4.22
C MET A 52 21.14 3.62 4.23
N GLU A 53 22.04 4.57 4.44
CA GLU A 53 23.47 4.28 4.52
C GLU A 53 23.73 3.27 5.66
N LYS A 54 24.62 2.33 5.42
CA LYS A 54 24.97 1.21 6.32
C LYS A 54 23.87 0.15 6.51
N ALA A 55 22.68 0.30 5.87
CA ALA A 55 21.71 -0.78 5.84
C ALA A 55 22.01 -1.75 4.68
N PRO A 56 21.91 -3.08 4.91
CA PRO A 56 22.21 -4.08 3.87
C PRO A 56 21.13 -4.14 2.77
N LYS A 57 19.96 -3.55 3.02
CA LYS A 57 18.79 -3.60 2.12
C LYS A 57 18.01 -2.28 2.19
N PRO A 58 17.29 -1.90 1.12
CA PRO A 58 16.33 -0.79 1.20
C PRO A 58 15.32 -0.98 2.33
N ILE A 59 14.98 0.10 3.00
CA ILE A 59 14.06 0.13 4.13
C ILE A 59 12.69 0.68 3.71
N ALA A 60 11.64 0.25 4.40
CA ALA A 60 10.31 0.82 4.24
C ALA A 60 10.22 2.13 5.04
N SER A 61 10.34 3.26 4.37
CA SER A 61 10.39 4.59 5.02
C SER A 61 9.15 4.91 5.86
N CYS A 62 7.98 4.36 5.51
CA CYS A 62 6.75 4.56 6.28
C CYS A 62 6.75 3.88 7.65
N ALA A 63 7.57 2.85 7.84
CA ALA A 63 7.62 2.05 9.07
C ALA A 63 8.95 2.22 9.85
N MET A 64 9.94 2.88 9.25
CA MET A 64 11.24 3.11 9.89
C MET A 64 11.18 4.41 10.69
N PRO A 65 11.36 4.39 12.02
CA PRO A 65 11.52 5.62 12.79
C PRO A 65 12.74 6.41 12.33
N ALA A 66 12.58 7.71 12.17
CA ALA A 66 13.70 8.59 11.89
C ALA A 66 14.59 8.74 13.15
N ALA A 67 15.90 8.70 12.98
CA ALA A 67 16.87 8.85 14.05
C ALA A 67 17.98 9.80 13.64
N ASP A 68 18.61 10.41 14.65
CA ASP A 68 19.70 11.36 14.46
C ASP A 68 20.88 10.76 13.69
N GLY A 69 21.42 11.48 12.74
CA GLY A 69 22.54 11.07 11.92
C GLY A 69 22.22 10.05 10.83
N MET A 70 20.95 9.73 10.58
CA MET A 70 20.58 8.88 9.44
C MET A 70 20.89 9.57 8.11
N VAL A 71 21.36 8.78 7.14
CA VAL A 71 21.58 9.21 5.75
C VAL A 71 20.68 8.41 4.84
N ILE A 72 19.74 9.09 4.21
CA ILE A 72 18.69 8.52 3.36
C ILE A 72 18.91 8.95 1.92
N LYS A 73 18.81 8.01 0.99
CA LYS A 73 18.85 8.25 -0.45
C LYS A 73 17.55 7.77 -1.08
N THR A 74 16.84 8.67 -1.73
CA THR A 74 15.49 8.42 -2.23
C THR A 74 15.43 8.11 -3.73
N ASN A 75 16.49 8.40 -4.46
CA ASN A 75 16.52 8.32 -5.93
C ASN A 75 17.76 7.60 -6.49
N THR A 76 18.17 6.51 -5.85
CA THR A 76 19.26 5.66 -6.36
C THR A 76 18.75 4.64 -7.38
N GLU A 77 19.65 4.02 -8.13
CA GLU A 77 19.29 2.95 -9.07
C GLU A 77 18.67 1.74 -8.33
N THR A 78 19.12 1.44 -7.11
CA THR A 78 18.54 0.39 -6.27
C THR A 78 17.09 0.72 -5.90
N VAL A 79 16.82 1.96 -5.49
CA VAL A 79 15.47 2.43 -5.14
C VAL A 79 14.56 2.40 -6.37
N LYS A 80 15.02 2.90 -7.51
CA LYS A 80 14.26 2.86 -8.77
C LYS A 80 13.91 1.44 -9.16
N LYS A 81 14.89 0.53 -9.12
CA LYS A 81 14.69 -0.90 -9.43
C LYS A 81 13.70 -1.55 -8.46
N ALA A 82 13.78 -1.23 -7.16
CA ALA A 82 12.86 -1.74 -6.15
C ALA A 82 11.43 -1.28 -6.40
N ARG A 83 11.20 0.03 -6.62
CA ARG A 83 9.89 0.59 -6.93
C ARG A 83 9.30 0.02 -8.22
N LYS A 84 10.13 -0.13 -9.24
CA LYS A 84 9.76 -0.75 -10.51
C LYS A 84 9.29 -2.20 -10.32
N GLY A 85 9.99 -2.98 -9.50
CA GLY A 85 9.58 -4.34 -9.12
C GLY A 85 8.28 -4.39 -8.33
N VAL A 86 8.07 -3.44 -7.41
CA VAL A 86 6.79 -3.32 -6.68
C VAL A 86 5.64 -3.02 -7.62
N MET A 87 5.81 -2.10 -8.57
CA MET A 87 4.80 -1.82 -9.59
C MET A 87 4.48 -3.05 -10.43
N GLU A 88 5.49 -3.81 -10.82
CA GLU A 88 5.31 -5.06 -11.55
C GLU A 88 4.46 -6.07 -10.75
N PHE A 89 4.70 -6.24 -9.45
CA PHE A 89 3.89 -7.08 -8.57
C PHE A 89 2.44 -6.59 -8.45
N LEU A 90 2.22 -5.31 -8.33
CA LEU A 90 0.86 -4.76 -8.22
C LEU A 90 0.08 -4.89 -9.54
N LEU A 91 0.75 -4.78 -10.67
CA LEU A 91 0.11 -4.79 -11.99
C LEU A 91 -0.06 -6.19 -12.58
N ILE A 92 0.67 -7.21 -12.09
CA ILE A 92 0.61 -8.57 -12.65
C ILE A 92 -0.83 -9.11 -12.70
N ASN A 93 -1.61 -8.90 -11.65
CA ASN A 93 -3.01 -9.33 -11.55
C ASN A 93 -4.03 -8.20 -11.69
N HIS A 94 -3.58 -6.95 -11.76
CA HIS A 94 -4.50 -5.83 -11.91
C HIS A 94 -5.15 -5.84 -13.30
N PRO A 95 -6.50 -5.73 -13.40
CA PRO A 95 -7.19 -5.81 -14.69
C PRO A 95 -6.91 -4.57 -15.55
N LEU A 96 -7.01 -4.71 -16.86
CA LEU A 96 -6.87 -3.61 -17.83
C LEU A 96 -8.19 -2.83 -17.98
N ASP A 97 -8.78 -2.46 -16.87
CA ASP A 97 -10.12 -1.87 -16.77
C ASP A 97 -10.12 -0.33 -16.72
N CYS A 98 -8.99 0.33 -16.88
CA CYS A 98 -8.90 1.78 -16.70
C CYS A 98 -9.98 2.57 -17.44
N PRO A 99 -10.36 2.25 -18.68
CA PRO A 99 -11.40 2.99 -19.42
C PRO A 99 -12.81 2.85 -18.83
N ILE A 100 -13.06 1.80 -18.03
CA ILE A 100 -14.35 1.54 -17.38
C ILE A 100 -14.26 1.55 -15.85
N CYS A 101 -13.13 1.97 -15.31
CA CYS A 101 -12.91 2.03 -13.86
C CYS A 101 -13.32 3.40 -13.33
N ASP A 102 -14.12 3.42 -12.27
CA ASP A 102 -14.58 4.66 -11.62
C ASP A 102 -13.41 5.53 -11.10
N GLN A 103 -12.25 4.91 -10.79
CA GLN A 103 -11.03 5.59 -10.34
C GLN A 103 -10.16 6.10 -11.52
N GLY A 104 -10.50 5.76 -12.76
CA GLY A 104 -9.69 6.15 -13.94
C GLY A 104 -9.55 7.66 -14.07
N GLY A 105 -8.32 8.14 -14.25
CA GLY A 105 -7.98 9.56 -14.36
C GLY A 105 -7.62 10.26 -13.04
N GLU A 106 -7.91 9.65 -11.88
CA GLU A 106 -7.53 10.14 -10.55
C GLU A 106 -7.00 9.00 -9.68
N CYS A 107 -6.22 8.12 -10.26
CA CYS A 107 -5.79 6.86 -9.65
C CYS A 107 -4.29 6.87 -9.35
N ASP A 108 -3.93 6.84 -8.06
CA ASP A 108 -2.53 6.74 -7.61
C ASP A 108 -1.78 5.56 -8.27
N LEU A 109 -2.48 4.44 -8.54
CA LEU A 109 -1.86 3.30 -9.20
C LEU A 109 -1.50 3.61 -10.66
N GLN A 110 -2.37 4.31 -11.39
CA GLN A 110 -2.07 4.76 -12.75
C GLN A 110 -0.88 5.72 -12.78
N ASP A 111 -0.91 6.74 -11.93
CA ASP A 111 0.13 7.77 -11.89
C ASP A 111 1.48 7.17 -11.52
N GLN A 112 1.52 6.33 -10.49
CA GLN A 112 2.74 5.65 -10.08
C GLN A 112 3.19 4.59 -11.09
N ALA A 113 2.27 3.93 -11.81
CA ALA A 113 2.61 3.00 -12.87
C ALA A 113 3.27 3.70 -14.06
N MET A 114 2.78 4.88 -14.43
CA MET A 114 3.39 5.70 -15.49
C MET A 114 4.77 6.23 -15.08
N TYR A 115 4.94 6.59 -13.81
CA TYR A 115 6.20 7.17 -13.34
C TYR A 115 7.28 6.14 -13.04
N TYR A 116 6.92 5.00 -12.44
CA TYR A 116 7.87 3.99 -11.93
C TYR A 116 7.78 2.65 -12.67
N GLY A 117 6.71 2.40 -13.40
CA GLY A 117 6.41 1.09 -13.98
C GLY A 117 7.15 0.77 -15.28
N PHE A 118 6.63 -0.25 -15.95
CA PHE A 118 7.05 -0.68 -17.28
C PHE A 118 5.96 -0.39 -18.29
N ASP A 119 6.34 -0.21 -19.53
CA ASP A 119 5.44 -0.06 -20.67
C ASP A 119 4.80 -1.38 -21.13
N LYS A 120 5.35 -2.52 -20.69
CA LYS A 120 4.85 -3.87 -20.99
C LYS A 120 5.17 -4.86 -19.89
N THR A 121 4.36 -5.90 -19.80
CA THR A 121 4.60 -7.03 -18.91
C THR A 121 5.53 -8.07 -19.53
N ARG A 122 6.29 -8.77 -18.69
CA ARG A 122 7.06 -9.97 -19.05
C ARG A 122 6.34 -11.26 -18.62
N TYR A 123 5.17 -11.16 -18.02
CA TYR A 123 4.37 -12.29 -17.56
C TYR A 123 3.29 -12.62 -18.61
N GLU A 124 3.11 -13.90 -18.88
CA GLU A 124 2.17 -14.43 -19.87
C GLU A 124 0.95 -15.10 -19.24
N GLU A 125 0.97 -15.28 -17.91
CA GLU A 125 -0.10 -15.89 -17.14
C GLU A 125 -1.39 -15.05 -17.19
N ASN A 126 -2.53 -15.74 -17.11
CA ASN A 126 -3.81 -15.10 -16.99
C ASN A 126 -3.90 -14.30 -15.67
N LYS A 127 -4.44 -13.10 -15.76
CA LYS A 127 -4.68 -12.28 -14.56
C LYS A 127 -5.71 -12.96 -13.68
N ARG A 128 -5.46 -12.91 -12.37
CA ARG A 128 -6.38 -13.43 -11.35
C ARG A 128 -7.73 -12.71 -11.41
N ALA A 129 -8.82 -13.47 -11.41
CA ALA A 129 -10.17 -12.97 -11.23
C ALA A 129 -10.68 -13.30 -9.83
N VAL A 130 -11.27 -12.32 -9.15
CA VAL A 130 -11.78 -12.45 -7.79
C VAL A 130 -13.25 -12.05 -7.77
N GLN A 131 -14.08 -12.84 -7.08
CA GLN A 131 -15.49 -12.53 -6.92
C GLN A 131 -15.68 -11.27 -6.08
N ASN A 132 -16.63 -10.44 -6.48
CA ASN A 132 -17.02 -9.28 -5.70
C ASN A 132 -17.66 -9.71 -4.37
N LYS A 133 -17.44 -8.91 -3.34
CA LYS A 133 -17.97 -9.19 -2.01
C LYS A 133 -19.18 -8.30 -1.74
N ASN A 134 -20.14 -8.85 -1.01
CA ASN A 134 -21.25 -8.04 -0.49
C ASN A 134 -20.77 -7.29 0.76
N MET A 135 -20.65 -5.97 0.67
CA MET A 135 -20.28 -5.08 1.78
C MET A 135 -21.45 -4.13 2.13
N GLY A 136 -22.68 -4.63 2.01
CA GLY A 136 -23.89 -3.87 2.29
C GLY A 136 -24.38 -3.04 1.10
N PRO A 137 -25.50 -2.28 1.31
CA PRO A 137 -26.18 -1.59 0.21
C PRO A 137 -25.47 -0.32 -0.28
N LEU A 138 -24.54 0.21 0.51
CA LEU A 138 -23.89 1.49 0.24
C LEU A 138 -22.51 1.37 -0.43
N VAL A 139 -21.88 0.20 -0.36
CA VAL A 139 -20.52 -0.02 -0.86
C VAL A 139 -20.52 -1.09 -1.94
N LYS A 140 -20.28 -0.68 -3.18
CA LYS A 140 -20.04 -1.59 -4.30
C LYS A 140 -18.57 -1.98 -4.34
N THR A 141 -18.29 -3.26 -4.52
CA THR A 141 -16.94 -3.78 -4.65
C THR A 141 -16.66 -4.29 -6.05
N ILE A 142 -15.43 -4.09 -6.52
CA ILE A 142 -14.88 -4.73 -7.71
C ILE A 142 -13.53 -5.30 -7.29
N MET A 143 -13.58 -6.50 -6.69
CA MET A 143 -12.44 -7.06 -5.96
C MET A 143 -11.24 -7.40 -6.84
N THR A 144 -11.43 -7.66 -8.12
CA THR A 144 -10.33 -7.87 -9.07
C THR A 144 -9.41 -6.64 -9.18
N ARG A 145 -9.94 -5.43 -8.93
CA ARG A 145 -9.17 -4.17 -8.94
C ARG A 145 -8.44 -3.87 -7.63
N CYS A 146 -8.69 -4.65 -6.57
CA CYS A 146 -8.11 -4.43 -5.25
C CYS A 146 -6.61 -4.72 -5.25
N ILE A 147 -5.80 -3.77 -4.75
CA ILE A 147 -4.34 -3.91 -4.58
C ILE A 147 -3.93 -4.37 -3.17
N HIS A 148 -4.88 -4.80 -2.36
CA HIS A 148 -4.68 -5.32 -0.98
C HIS A 148 -3.89 -4.36 -0.06
N CYS A 149 -4.08 -3.05 -0.21
CA CYS A 149 -3.38 -2.05 0.60
C CYS A 149 -3.87 -1.98 2.06
N THR A 150 -4.96 -2.65 2.40
CA THR A 150 -5.58 -2.73 3.74
C THR A 150 -6.02 -1.40 4.35
N ARG A 151 -6.09 -0.30 3.59
CA ARG A 151 -6.59 0.99 4.10
C ARG A 151 -8.05 0.88 4.56
N CYS A 152 -8.90 0.17 3.81
CA CYS A 152 -10.31 -0.03 4.18
C CYS A 152 -10.46 -0.83 5.48
N VAL A 153 -9.67 -1.88 5.67
CA VAL A 153 -9.68 -2.68 6.91
C VAL A 153 -9.31 -1.82 8.12
N ARG A 154 -8.18 -1.11 8.03
CA ARG A 154 -7.74 -0.22 9.11
C ARG A 154 -8.68 0.94 9.36
N PHE A 155 -9.28 1.49 8.31
CA PHE A 155 -10.32 2.51 8.47
C PHE A 155 -11.53 1.95 9.23
N SER A 156 -11.99 0.75 8.88
CA SER A 156 -13.11 0.09 9.55
C SER A 156 -12.84 -0.07 11.04
N THR A 157 -11.69 -0.63 11.42
CA THR A 157 -11.35 -0.90 12.83
C THR A 157 -10.96 0.36 13.61
N GLU A 158 -10.13 1.23 13.03
CA GLU A 158 -9.49 2.34 13.77
C GLU A 158 -10.34 3.62 13.78
N VAL A 159 -11.12 3.86 12.72
CA VAL A 159 -11.89 5.10 12.56
C VAL A 159 -13.39 4.85 12.74
N ALA A 160 -13.94 3.84 12.07
CA ALA A 160 -15.36 3.51 12.19
C ALA A 160 -15.67 2.66 13.44
N GLY A 161 -14.68 2.00 14.04
CA GLY A 161 -14.84 1.19 15.25
C GLY A 161 -15.60 -0.11 15.01
N VAL A 162 -15.59 -0.64 13.79
CA VAL A 162 -16.26 -1.89 13.40
C VAL A 162 -15.28 -2.86 12.74
N ASP A 163 -15.38 -4.14 13.09
CA ASP A 163 -14.51 -5.22 12.60
C ASP A 163 -15.19 -6.05 11.49
N ASP A 164 -15.94 -5.40 10.61
CA ASP A 164 -16.77 -6.06 9.62
C ASP A 164 -15.98 -6.61 8.43
N ILE A 165 -14.78 -6.08 8.17
CA ILE A 165 -13.95 -6.48 7.06
C ILE A 165 -12.53 -6.82 7.51
N GLY A 166 -11.93 -7.80 6.82
CA GLY A 166 -10.59 -8.26 7.12
C GLY A 166 -9.84 -8.71 5.87
N LEU A 167 -8.55 -8.97 6.03
CA LEU A 167 -7.72 -9.61 5.02
C LEU A 167 -7.64 -11.10 5.35
N LEU A 168 -8.21 -11.94 4.50
CA LEU A 168 -8.12 -13.39 4.59
C LEU A 168 -7.10 -13.95 3.61
N GLY A 169 -6.52 -15.10 3.97
CA GLY A 169 -5.51 -15.76 3.15
C GLY A 169 -4.17 -15.03 3.15
N ARG A 170 -3.29 -15.47 2.27
CA ARG A 170 -1.95 -14.89 2.09
C ARG A 170 -1.43 -15.15 0.67
N GLY A 171 -0.44 -14.35 0.25
CA GLY A 171 0.12 -14.44 -1.09
C GLY A 171 -0.95 -14.16 -2.15
N GLU A 172 -0.98 -14.97 -3.18
CA GLU A 172 -1.94 -14.84 -4.28
C GLU A 172 -3.40 -15.05 -3.87
N ASN A 173 -3.63 -15.77 -2.78
CA ASN A 173 -4.97 -16.06 -2.26
C ASN A 173 -5.43 -15.03 -1.19
N ALA A 174 -4.71 -13.96 -0.99
CA ALA A 174 -5.13 -12.89 -0.10
C ALA A 174 -6.35 -12.14 -0.67
N GLU A 175 -7.38 -11.94 0.13
CA GLU A 175 -8.60 -11.22 -0.25
C GLU A 175 -9.10 -10.34 0.90
N ILE A 176 -9.56 -9.15 0.56
CA ILE A 176 -10.35 -8.35 1.49
C ILE A 176 -11.78 -8.86 1.41
N THR A 177 -12.34 -9.24 2.56
CA THR A 177 -13.69 -9.80 2.64
C THR A 177 -14.33 -9.42 3.97
N THR A 178 -15.63 -9.69 4.10
CA THR A 178 -16.34 -9.54 5.37
C THR A 178 -15.85 -10.54 6.39
N CYS A 179 -15.97 -10.24 7.68
CA CYS A 179 -15.56 -11.10 8.78
C CYS A 179 -16.30 -12.45 8.72
N LEU A 180 -15.62 -13.53 9.08
CA LEU A 180 -16.19 -14.89 9.15
C LEU A 180 -17.42 -14.99 10.06
N LEU A 181 -17.56 -14.12 11.04
CA LEU A 181 -18.73 -14.05 11.93
C LEU A 181 -20.03 -13.72 11.18
N TYR A 182 -19.95 -13.03 10.03
CA TYR A 182 -21.12 -12.69 9.25
C TYR A 182 -21.54 -13.79 8.25
N THR A 183 -20.63 -14.72 7.96
CA THR A 183 -20.89 -15.85 7.06
C THR A 183 -21.19 -17.15 7.81
N SER A 184 -21.02 -17.15 9.14
CA SER A 184 -21.19 -18.36 9.97
C SER A 184 -22.50 -18.38 10.77
N ASP A 185 -23.46 -17.51 10.46
CA ASP A 185 -24.77 -17.58 11.09
C ASP A 185 -25.67 -18.63 10.41
N ALA A 186 -25.05 -19.77 10.09
CA ALA A 186 -25.77 -21.00 9.78
C ALA A 186 -26.56 -21.53 11.01
N ALA A 187 -26.40 -20.91 12.18
CA ALA A 187 -27.16 -21.24 13.37
C ALA A 187 -28.53 -20.58 13.40
N ASP A 188 -28.72 -19.45 12.72
CA ASP A 188 -30.03 -18.75 12.66
C ASP A 188 -30.95 -19.29 11.56
N GLU A 189 -30.45 -20.06 10.58
CA GLU A 189 -31.28 -20.70 9.56
C GLU A 189 -31.96 -21.99 10.02
N SER A 190 -31.72 -22.44 11.26
CA SER A 190 -32.31 -23.66 11.79
C SER A 190 -33.58 -23.45 12.63
N VAL A 191 -34.12 -22.23 12.71
CA VAL A 191 -35.34 -21.92 13.46
C VAL A 191 -36.38 -21.34 12.50
N GLY A 192 -36.87 -22.17 11.61
CA GLY A 192 -38.02 -21.93 10.76
C GLY A 192 -38.96 -23.12 10.83
#